data_55072ad402a524034a3ba4131551f7c5
#
_entry.id   55072ad402a524034a3ba4131551f7c5
#
_cell.length_a   1.000
_cell.length_b   1.000
_cell.length_c   1.000
_cell.angle_alpha   90.00
_cell.angle_beta   90.00
_cell.angle_gamma   90.00
#
_symmetry.space_group_name_H-M   'P 1'
#
loop_
_entity.id
_entity.type
_entity.pdbx_description
1 polymer ?
#
loop_
_entity_poly.entity_id
_entity_poly.type
_entity_poly.pdbx_seq_one_letter_code
_entity_poly.pdbx_strand_id
1 'polypeptide(L)'
;MQIQNLSTGHEVRKLNEADVEAVYEVMQGNPQYFRYCPPMATHQSILSDMKALPPRTTEKDKYYIGYFAQGILMAVMDLILKFPNKETAFIGFFMMDKASQGKGIGTEIIKELCMAVKEQG
;
A
#
# COMPACT_ATOMS: atom_id res chain seq x y z
N MET A 1 -14.02 5.90 -2.42
CA MET A 1 -13.42 5.10 -3.51
C MET A 1 -13.61 3.60 -3.23
N GLN A 2 -13.94 2.86 -4.24
CA GLN A 2 -14.11 1.41 -4.11
C GLN A 2 -12.79 0.72 -4.40
N ILE A 3 -12.06 0.39 -3.35
CA ILE A 3 -10.71 -0.16 -3.50
C ILE A 3 -10.68 -1.55 -4.14
N GLN A 4 -11.79 -2.28 -4.07
CA GLN A 4 -11.90 -3.59 -4.72
C GLN A 4 -11.67 -3.49 -6.24
N ASN A 5 -11.88 -2.32 -6.82
CA ASN A 5 -11.74 -2.10 -8.25
C ASN A 5 -10.35 -1.63 -8.66
N LEU A 6 -9.42 -1.53 -7.72
CA LEU A 6 -8.04 -1.08 -8.02
C LEU A 6 -7.23 -2.13 -8.76
N SER A 7 -7.63 -3.39 -8.71
CA SER A 7 -6.94 -4.45 -9.41
C SER A 7 -7.93 -5.48 -9.94
N THR A 8 -7.69 -5.97 -11.14
CA THR A 8 -8.49 -7.05 -11.74
C THR A 8 -7.92 -8.42 -11.42
N GLY A 9 -6.63 -8.50 -11.15
CA GLY A 9 -5.94 -9.76 -10.90
C GLY A 9 -5.71 -10.10 -9.44
N HIS A 10 -6.07 -9.21 -8.52
CA HIS A 10 -5.80 -9.40 -7.10
C HIS A 10 -6.94 -8.89 -6.25
N GLU A 11 -7.14 -9.53 -5.09
CA GLU A 11 -8.05 -9.00 -4.10
C GLU A 11 -7.38 -7.82 -3.40
N VAL A 12 -8.10 -6.71 -3.26
CA VAL A 12 -7.59 -5.50 -2.60
C VAL A 12 -8.51 -5.16 -1.44
N ARG A 13 -7.93 -4.97 -0.26
CA ARG A 13 -8.70 -4.53 0.90
C ARG A 13 -7.87 -3.67 1.83
N LYS A 14 -8.54 -2.91 2.68
CA LYS A 14 -7.85 -2.14 3.72
C LYS A 14 -7.23 -3.09 4.73
N LEU A 15 -6.03 -2.75 5.17
CA LEU A 15 -5.33 -3.46 6.22
C LEU A 15 -5.62 -2.82 7.57
N ASN A 16 -5.66 -3.62 8.61
CA ASN A 16 -5.90 -3.15 9.97
C ASN A 16 -4.95 -3.82 10.95
N GLU A 17 -5.16 -3.62 12.24
CA GLU A 17 -4.26 -4.14 13.27
C GLU A 17 -4.09 -5.66 13.21
N ALA A 18 -5.12 -6.39 12.78
CA ALA A 18 -5.04 -7.84 12.65
C ALA A 18 -4.08 -8.27 11.54
N ASP A 19 -3.74 -7.38 10.62
CA ASP A 19 -2.87 -7.67 9.49
C ASP A 19 -1.40 -7.31 9.74
N VAL A 20 -1.08 -6.76 10.91
CA VAL A 20 0.26 -6.23 11.18
C VAL A 20 1.35 -7.29 11.01
N GLU A 21 1.09 -8.52 11.39
CA GLU A 21 2.08 -9.59 11.27
C GLU A 21 2.37 -9.91 9.80
N ALA A 22 1.33 -9.98 8.97
CA ALA A 22 1.51 -10.24 7.54
C ALA A 22 2.30 -9.11 6.87
N VAL A 23 2.01 -7.85 7.23
CA VAL A 23 2.76 -6.69 6.74
C VAL A 23 4.22 -6.76 7.18
N TYR A 24 4.44 -7.11 8.44
CA TYR A 24 5.79 -7.24 8.98
C TYR A 24 6.60 -8.28 8.22
N GLU A 25 5.99 -9.41 7.88
CA GLU A 25 6.66 -10.46 7.11
C GLU A 25 7.07 -9.97 5.72
N VAL A 26 6.21 -9.21 5.04
CA VAL A 26 6.55 -8.62 3.74
C VAL A 26 7.76 -7.69 3.88
N MET A 27 7.77 -6.87 4.91
CA MET A 27 8.87 -5.93 5.14
C MET A 27 10.16 -6.63 5.51
N GLN A 28 10.09 -7.69 6.33
CA GLN A 28 11.29 -8.47 6.69
C GLN A 28 11.90 -9.17 5.48
N GLY A 29 11.10 -9.50 4.48
CA GLY A 29 11.60 -10.08 3.24
C GLY A 29 12.35 -9.10 2.34
N ASN A 30 12.36 -7.80 2.70
CA ASN A 30 12.98 -6.75 1.90
C ASN A 30 14.03 -5.96 2.70
N PRO A 31 15.08 -6.63 3.21
CA PRO A 31 16.06 -5.96 4.09
C PRO A 31 16.82 -4.84 3.40
N GLN A 32 17.01 -4.92 2.07
CA GLN A 32 17.73 -3.89 1.34
C GLN A 32 17.01 -2.54 1.36
N TYR A 33 15.68 -2.57 1.30
CA TYR A 33 14.90 -1.33 1.40
C TYR A 33 15.24 -0.57 2.68
N PHE A 34 15.27 -1.30 3.81
CA PHE A 34 15.50 -0.66 5.11
C PHE A 34 16.96 -0.32 5.36
N ARG A 35 17.87 -0.88 4.56
CA ARG A 35 19.27 -0.47 4.57
C ARG A 35 19.42 0.95 4.03
N TYR A 36 18.65 1.29 2.99
CA TYR A 36 18.67 2.62 2.37
C TYR A 36 17.68 3.60 3.03
N CYS A 37 16.63 3.08 3.64
CA CYS A 37 15.58 3.88 4.27
C CYS A 37 15.36 3.43 5.72
N PRO A 38 16.36 3.62 6.60
CA PRO A 38 16.21 3.21 8.00
C PRO A 38 15.19 4.08 8.72
N PRO A 39 14.67 3.63 9.88
CA PRO A 39 15.00 2.37 10.57
C PRO A 39 14.24 1.17 10.03
N MET A 40 14.64 -0.04 10.47
CA MET A 40 13.90 -1.25 10.16
C MET A 40 12.46 -1.16 10.67
N ALA A 41 11.55 -1.78 9.94
CA ALA A 41 10.15 -1.83 10.36
C ALA A 41 9.99 -2.65 11.64
N THR A 42 9.12 -2.18 12.51
CA THR A 42 8.69 -2.91 13.70
C THR A 42 7.17 -3.01 13.68
N HIS A 43 6.60 -3.90 14.50
CA HIS A 43 5.15 -3.98 14.60
C HIS A 43 4.56 -2.62 14.97
N GLN A 44 5.20 -1.90 15.89
CA GLN A 44 4.75 -0.58 16.33
C GLN A 44 4.82 0.46 15.23
N SER A 45 5.90 0.47 14.43
CA SER A 45 6.02 1.43 13.34
C SER A 45 4.97 1.20 12.26
N ILE A 46 4.63 -0.07 12.00
CA ILE A 46 3.58 -0.43 11.04
C ILE A 46 2.22 0.07 11.53
N LEU A 47 1.91 -0.15 12.81
CA LEU A 47 0.66 0.35 13.39
C LEU A 47 0.57 1.87 13.31
N SER A 48 1.68 2.55 13.55
CA SER A 48 1.73 4.01 13.44
C SER A 48 1.50 4.48 12.00
N ASP A 49 2.11 3.80 11.04
CA ASP A 49 1.96 4.14 9.62
C ASP A 49 0.53 3.96 9.14
N MET A 50 -0.17 2.96 9.65
CA MET A 50 -1.56 2.72 9.29
C MET A 50 -2.47 3.89 9.64
N LYS A 51 -2.08 4.70 10.62
CA LYS A 51 -2.86 5.83 11.13
C LYS A 51 -2.30 7.18 10.75
N ALA A 52 -1.09 7.23 10.21
CA ALA A 52 -0.42 8.50 9.90
C ALA A 52 -1.13 9.23 8.76
N LEU A 53 -1.32 10.53 8.92
CA LEU A 53 -1.98 11.37 7.93
C LEU A 53 -1.12 12.59 7.62
N PRO A 54 -0.92 12.92 6.33
CA PRO A 54 -0.29 14.18 5.97
C PRO A 54 -1.20 15.36 6.33
N PRO A 55 -0.65 16.58 6.40
CA PRO A 55 -1.47 17.76 6.66
C PRO A 55 -2.62 17.89 5.68
N ARG A 56 -3.76 18.36 6.16
CA ARG A 56 -4.97 18.65 5.37
C ARG A 56 -5.68 17.43 4.80
N THR A 57 -5.32 16.23 5.28
CA THR A 57 -6.03 15.01 4.90
C THR A 57 -6.77 14.45 6.10
N THR A 58 -7.76 13.60 5.83
CA THR A 58 -8.55 12.95 6.86
C THR A 58 -8.45 11.43 6.71
N GLU A 59 -8.98 10.70 7.69
CA GLU A 59 -9.01 9.25 7.62
C GLU A 59 -9.75 8.74 6.37
N LYS A 60 -10.68 9.52 5.84
CA LYS A 60 -11.41 9.16 4.63
C LYS A 60 -10.54 9.18 3.37
N ASP A 61 -9.44 9.92 3.43
CA ASP A 61 -8.53 10.04 2.29
C ASP A 61 -7.41 9.01 2.33
N LYS A 62 -7.26 8.30 3.44
CA LYS A 62 -6.17 7.35 3.64
C LYS A 62 -6.60 5.93 3.36
N TYR A 63 -5.81 5.25 2.53
CA TYR A 63 -6.02 3.84 2.19
C TYR A 63 -4.70 3.10 2.38
N TYR A 64 -4.54 2.50 3.56
CA TYR A 64 -3.44 1.58 3.82
C TYR A 64 -3.96 0.21 3.42
N ILE A 65 -3.56 -0.26 2.23
CA ILE A 65 -4.21 -1.39 1.58
C ILE A 65 -3.23 -2.52 1.28
N GLY A 66 -3.79 -3.72 1.17
CA GLY A 66 -3.05 -4.89 0.76
C GLY A 66 -3.61 -5.48 -0.51
N TYR A 67 -2.72 -6.02 -1.33
CA TYR A 67 -3.05 -6.78 -2.53
C TYR A 67 -2.79 -8.25 -2.22
N PHE A 68 -3.78 -9.09 -2.44
CA PHE A 68 -3.74 -10.51 -2.07
C PHE A 68 -3.87 -11.39 -3.29
N ALA A 69 -3.14 -12.49 -3.30
CA ALA A 69 -3.28 -13.57 -4.26
C ALA A 69 -3.55 -14.85 -3.48
N GLN A 70 -4.71 -15.47 -3.72
CA GLN A 70 -5.10 -16.71 -3.05
C GLN A 70 -5.03 -16.62 -1.52
N GLY A 71 -5.46 -15.47 -0.99
CA GLY A 71 -5.49 -15.24 0.46
C GLY A 71 -4.15 -14.84 1.07
N ILE A 72 -3.09 -14.74 0.28
CA ILE A 72 -1.76 -14.39 0.77
C ILE A 72 -1.45 -12.94 0.42
N LEU A 73 -0.99 -12.17 1.41
CA LEU A 73 -0.60 -10.78 1.22
C LEU A 73 0.62 -10.71 0.31
N MET A 74 0.46 -10.04 -0.83
CA MET A 74 1.50 -9.95 -1.84
C MET A 74 2.14 -8.57 -1.91
N ALA A 75 1.38 -7.53 -1.63
CA ALA A 75 1.89 -6.15 -1.68
C ALA A 75 1.15 -5.28 -0.68
N VAL A 76 1.84 -4.25 -0.20
CA VAL A 76 1.32 -3.26 0.74
C VAL A 76 1.47 -1.89 0.12
N MET A 77 0.43 -1.06 0.21
CA MET A 77 0.45 0.29 -0.33
C MET A 77 -0.17 1.26 0.66
N ASP A 78 0.47 2.42 0.86
CA ASP A 78 -0.09 3.54 1.58
C ASP A 78 -0.51 4.59 0.56
N LEU A 79 -1.79 4.63 0.26
CA LEU A 79 -2.37 5.53 -0.73
C LEU A 79 -3.14 6.63 -0.04
N ILE A 80 -2.85 7.87 -0.40
CA ILE A 80 -3.51 9.03 0.18
C ILE A 80 -4.12 9.86 -0.94
N LEU A 81 -5.44 10.03 -0.90
CA LEU A 81 -6.14 10.84 -1.87
C LEU A 81 -6.14 12.31 -1.44
N LYS A 82 -6.26 13.19 -2.42
CA LYS A 82 -6.36 14.64 -2.18
C LYS A 82 -5.14 15.20 -1.44
N PHE A 83 -3.97 14.68 -1.76
CA PHE A 83 -2.72 15.19 -1.21
C PHE A 83 -1.65 15.24 -2.30
N PRO A 84 -0.91 16.32 -2.44
CA PRO A 84 -0.95 17.57 -1.64
C PRO A 84 -2.09 18.52 -1.99
N ASN A 85 -2.92 18.19 -2.98
CA ASN A 85 -4.09 18.98 -3.36
C ASN A 85 -5.23 18.06 -3.76
N LYS A 86 -6.42 18.64 -4.00
CA LYS A 86 -7.65 17.87 -4.26
C LYS A 86 -7.62 17.02 -5.52
N GLU A 87 -6.72 17.30 -6.43
CA GLU A 87 -6.64 16.61 -7.72
C GLU A 87 -5.55 15.55 -7.77
N THR A 88 -4.83 15.34 -6.66
CA THR A 88 -3.67 14.47 -6.62
C THR A 88 -3.90 13.30 -5.68
N ALA A 89 -3.44 12.13 -6.09
CA ALA A 89 -3.32 10.95 -5.23
C ALA A 89 -1.84 10.70 -4.99
N PHE A 90 -1.47 10.42 -3.76
CA PHE A 90 -0.08 10.26 -3.35
C PHE A 90 0.15 8.84 -2.84
N ILE A 91 1.18 8.18 -3.39
CA ILE A 91 1.61 6.87 -2.89
C ILE A 91 2.77 7.13 -1.93
N GLY A 92 2.48 7.04 -0.63
CA GLY A 92 3.48 7.25 0.41
C GLY A 92 4.41 6.07 0.59
N PHE A 93 3.93 4.88 0.26
CA PHE A 93 4.70 3.66 0.41
C PHE A 93 4.10 2.55 -0.47
N PHE A 94 4.97 1.78 -1.11
CA PHE A 94 4.56 0.59 -1.86
C PHE A 94 5.68 -0.44 -1.77
N MET A 95 5.32 -1.64 -1.34
CA MET A 95 6.30 -2.73 -1.22
C MET A 95 5.63 -4.05 -1.59
N MET A 96 6.32 -4.84 -2.40
CA MET A 96 5.87 -6.17 -2.76
C MET A 96 6.62 -7.22 -1.97
N ASP A 97 5.94 -8.34 -1.70
CA ASP A 97 6.57 -9.53 -1.20
C ASP A 97 7.71 -9.91 -2.16
N LYS A 98 8.86 -10.29 -1.59
CA LYS A 98 10.06 -10.55 -2.39
C LYS A 98 9.83 -11.62 -3.45
N ALA A 99 9.08 -12.66 -3.13
CA ALA A 99 8.80 -13.75 -4.07
C ALA A 99 8.01 -13.29 -5.30
N SER A 100 7.29 -12.17 -5.19
CA SER A 100 6.47 -11.62 -6.27
C SER A 100 7.18 -10.57 -7.12
N GLN A 101 8.37 -10.15 -6.71
CA GLN A 101 9.13 -9.12 -7.41
C GLN A 101 9.74 -9.66 -8.70
N GLY A 102 10.02 -8.74 -9.63
CA GLY A 102 10.70 -9.07 -10.88
C GLY A 102 9.83 -9.72 -11.95
N LYS A 103 8.51 -9.76 -11.74
CA LYS A 103 7.57 -10.40 -12.68
C LYS A 103 6.65 -9.42 -13.39
N GLY A 104 6.91 -8.11 -13.25
CA GLY A 104 6.07 -7.07 -13.83
C GLY A 104 4.76 -6.81 -13.11
N ILE A 105 4.50 -7.51 -12.01
CA ILE A 105 3.26 -7.38 -11.25
C ILE A 105 3.13 -6.00 -10.63
N GLY A 106 4.22 -5.46 -10.09
CA GLY A 106 4.22 -4.12 -9.48
C GLY A 106 3.86 -3.04 -10.47
N THR A 107 4.41 -3.12 -11.68
CA THR A 107 4.09 -2.18 -12.75
C THR A 107 2.62 -2.24 -13.11
N GLU A 108 2.07 -3.43 -13.21
CA GLU A 108 0.66 -3.63 -13.53
C GLU A 108 -0.25 -3.07 -12.43
N ILE A 109 0.10 -3.31 -11.16
CA ILE A 109 -0.65 -2.78 -10.03
C ILE A 109 -0.70 -1.25 -10.09
N ILE A 110 0.43 -0.61 -10.34
CA ILE A 110 0.50 0.85 -10.42
C ILE A 110 -0.32 1.37 -11.60
N LYS A 111 -0.24 0.72 -12.76
CA LYS A 111 -1.03 1.12 -13.93
C LYS A 111 -2.53 1.04 -13.65
N GLU A 112 -3.00 -0.06 -13.07
CA GLU A 112 -4.40 -0.23 -12.75
C GLU A 112 -4.86 0.79 -11.71
N LEU A 113 -4.01 1.09 -10.73
CA LEU A 113 -4.29 2.10 -9.73
C LEU A 113 -4.47 3.48 -10.38
N CYS A 114 -3.56 3.86 -11.26
CA CYS A 114 -3.62 5.16 -11.92
C CYS A 114 -4.90 5.31 -12.75
N MET A 115 -5.30 4.24 -13.43
CA MET A 115 -6.54 4.25 -14.21
C MET A 115 -7.77 4.40 -13.31
N ALA A 116 -7.82 3.66 -12.21
CA ALA A 116 -8.94 3.70 -11.28
C ALA A 116 -9.09 5.07 -10.62
N VAL A 117 -7.98 5.66 -10.19
CA VAL A 117 -7.98 6.98 -9.56
C VAL A 117 -8.41 8.05 -10.57
N LYS A 118 -7.94 7.95 -11.80
CA LYS A 118 -8.28 8.90 -12.86
C LYS A 118 -9.77 8.86 -13.19
N GLU A 119 -10.38 7.67 -13.21
CA GLU A 119 -11.80 7.52 -13.48
C GLU A 119 -12.68 8.16 -12.42
N GLN A 120 -12.20 8.25 -11.20
CA GLN A 120 -12.94 8.86 -10.11
C GLN A 120 -12.87 10.39 -10.14
N GLY A 121 -11.98 10.89 -10.89
CA GLY A 121 -11.83 12.25 -11.15
C GLY A 121 -11.52 13.28 -10.51
#